data_31525ed516ef5866b2717c439b834b85
#
_entry.id   31525ed516ef5866b2717c439b834b85
#
_cell.length_a   1.000
_cell.length_b   1.000
_cell.length_c   1.000
_cell.angle_alpha   90.00
_cell.angle_beta   90.00
_cell.angle_gamma   90.00
#
_symmetry.space_group_name_H-M   'P 1'
#
loop_
_entity.id
_entity.type
_entity.pdbx_description
1 polymer ?
#
loop_
_entity_poly.entity_id
_entity_poly.type
_entity_poly.pdbx_seq_one_letter_code
_entity_poly.pdbx_strand_id
1 'polypeptide(L)'
;MNEQPFEPTPAHVEMQRGADAEAALANPLIAEALSAWESEITQSWQTSPLRDVEGRERLRLMLEASKSFRAYLLQTMQTGQLARETMLTETRLQEQQRRTMQEMRVARWQ
;
A
#
# COMPACT_ATOMS: atom_id res chain seq x y z
N MET A 1 -6.43 -31.78 -20.94
CA MET A 1 -6.12 -30.35 -20.95
C MET A 1 -5.60 -29.95 -19.58
N ASN A 2 -4.35 -29.59 -19.52
CA ASN A 2 -3.77 -29.09 -18.27
C ASN A 2 -4.05 -27.59 -18.15
N GLU A 3 -5.15 -27.26 -17.49
CA GLU A 3 -5.33 -25.90 -17.04
C GLU A 3 -4.40 -25.70 -15.86
N GLN A 4 -3.32 -24.97 -16.08
CA GLN A 4 -2.48 -24.55 -14.97
C GLN A 4 -3.26 -23.55 -14.13
N PRO A 5 -3.28 -23.73 -12.80
CA PRO A 5 -3.91 -22.74 -11.94
C PRO A 5 -3.26 -21.38 -12.15
N PHE A 6 -4.08 -20.35 -12.14
CA PHE A 6 -3.59 -18.98 -12.21
C PHE A 6 -2.63 -18.71 -11.04
N GLU A 7 -1.37 -18.46 -11.34
CA GLU A 7 -0.41 -18.03 -10.35
C GLU A 7 -0.25 -16.52 -10.47
N PRO A 8 -0.62 -15.76 -9.42
CA PRO A 8 -0.44 -14.30 -9.45
C PRO A 8 1.04 -13.95 -9.51
N THR A 9 1.39 -13.02 -10.38
CA THR A 9 2.74 -12.46 -10.43
C THR A 9 3.02 -11.65 -9.17
N PRO A 10 4.30 -11.39 -8.82
CA PRO A 10 4.64 -10.49 -7.71
C PRO A 10 3.94 -9.13 -7.80
N ALA A 11 3.82 -8.57 -9.00
CA ALA A 11 3.12 -7.30 -9.22
C ALA A 11 1.63 -7.40 -8.86
N HIS A 12 0.97 -8.49 -9.24
CA HIS A 12 -0.44 -8.72 -8.88
C HIS A 12 -0.64 -8.84 -7.37
N VAL A 13 0.28 -9.52 -6.68
CA VAL A 13 0.25 -9.65 -5.23
C VAL A 13 0.38 -8.26 -4.57
N GLU A 14 1.32 -7.46 -5.03
CA GLU A 14 1.53 -6.10 -4.51
C GLU A 14 0.32 -5.19 -4.77
N MET A 15 -0.28 -5.30 -5.96
CA MET A 15 -1.50 -4.55 -6.29
C MET A 15 -2.66 -4.92 -5.37
N GLN A 16 -2.86 -6.20 -5.12
CA GLN A 16 -3.93 -6.68 -4.22
C GLN A 16 -3.67 -6.24 -2.79
N ARG A 17 -2.44 -6.39 -2.31
CA ARG A 17 -2.06 -5.93 -0.97
C ARG A 17 -2.25 -4.42 -0.82
N GLY A 18 -1.89 -3.67 -1.85
CA GLY A 18 -2.08 -2.22 -1.89
C GLY A 18 -3.55 -1.82 -1.83
N ALA A 19 -4.41 -2.53 -2.56
CA ALA A 19 -5.85 -2.31 -2.52
C ALA A 19 -6.44 -2.63 -1.14
N ASP A 20 -5.97 -3.69 -0.50
CA ASP A 20 -6.40 -4.06 0.86
C ASP A 20 -5.96 -3.00 1.87
N ALA A 21 -4.75 -2.48 1.75
CA ALA A 21 -4.24 -1.41 2.61
C ALA A 21 -5.04 -0.11 2.42
N GLU A 22 -5.35 0.25 1.18
CA GLU A 22 -6.18 1.41 0.86
C GLU A 22 -7.58 1.27 1.48
N ALA A 23 -8.19 0.10 1.36
CA ALA A 23 -9.50 -0.17 1.94
C ALA A 23 -9.47 -0.07 3.47
N ALA A 24 -8.40 -0.56 4.11
CA ALA A 24 -8.23 -0.46 5.55
C ALA A 24 -8.08 1.00 5.99
N LEU A 25 -7.27 1.79 5.30
CA LEU A 25 -7.07 3.21 5.60
C LEU A 25 -8.33 4.04 5.36
N ALA A 26 -9.14 3.66 4.39
CA ALA A 26 -10.41 4.32 4.07
C ALA A 26 -11.56 3.89 4.98
N ASN A 27 -11.40 2.81 5.74
CA ASN A 27 -12.43 2.32 6.65
C ASN A 27 -12.57 3.29 7.84
N PRO A 28 -13.76 3.92 8.05
CA PRO A 28 -13.94 4.90 9.10
C PRO A 28 -13.68 4.35 10.51
N LEU A 29 -14.00 3.09 10.75
CA LEU A 29 -13.77 2.46 12.04
C LEU A 29 -12.29 2.25 12.33
N ILE A 30 -11.52 1.85 11.33
CA ILE A 30 -10.07 1.70 11.45
C ILE A 30 -9.41 3.06 11.71
N ALA A 31 -9.80 4.09 10.97
CA ALA A 31 -9.30 5.45 11.16
C ALA A 31 -9.64 5.98 12.56
N GLU A 32 -10.86 5.76 13.02
CA GLU A 32 -11.29 6.11 14.36
C GLU A 32 -10.48 5.38 15.44
N ALA A 33 -10.30 4.07 15.28
CA ALA A 33 -9.54 3.25 16.24
C ALA A 33 -8.09 3.71 16.36
N LEU A 34 -7.43 3.99 15.23
CA LEU A 34 -6.05 4.49 15.23
C LEU A 34 -5.96 5.87 15.90
N SER A 35 -6.88 6.77 15.60
CA SER A 35 -6.92 8.10 16.20
C SER A 35 -7.20 8.03 17.71
N ALA A 36 -8.12 7.17 18.13
CA ALA A 36 -8.43 6.97 19.53
C ALA A 36 -7.22 6.41 20.29
N TRP A 37 -6.53 5.44 19.70
CA TRP A 37 -5.33 4.85 20.31
C TRP A 37 -4.23 5.90 20.49
N GLU A 38 -3.93 6.67 19.44
CA GLU A 38 -2.94 7.75 19.51
C GLU A 38 -3.33 8.83 20.55
N SER A 39 -4.60 9.18 20.63
CA SER A 39 -5.10 10.14 21.61
C SER A 39 -4.96 9.64 23.04
N GLU A 40 -5.28 8.37 23.29
CA GLU A 40 -5.11 7.76 24.63
C GLU A 40 -3.65 7.77 25.05
N ILE A 41 -2.74 7.41 24.17
CA ILE A 41 -1.31 7.41 24.48
C ILE A 41 -0.84 8.82 24.80
N THR A 42 -1.22 9.80 23.99
CA THR A 42 -0.85 11.20 24.16
C THR A 42 -1.40 11.75 25.47
N GLN A 43 -2.64 11.46 25.80
CA GLN A 43 -3.26 11.87 27.04
C GLN A 43 -2.57 11.23 28.26
N SER A 44 -2.26 9.95 28.18
CA SER A 44 -1.52 9.27 29.23
C SER A 44 -0.12 9.87 29.43
N TRP A 45 0.54 10.25 28.35
CA TRP A 45 1.82 10.96 28.39
C TRP A 45 1.68 12.30 29.11
N GLN A 46 0.69 13.11 28.74
CA GLN A 46 0.49 14.43 29.30
C GLN A 46 0.19 14.43 30.79
N THR A 47 -0.51 13.37 31.25
CA THR A 47 -0.88 13.22 32.65
C THR A 47 0.12 12.38 33.47
N SER A 48 1.14 11.82 32.83
CA SER A 48 2.14 11.00 33.50
C SER A 48 3.07 11.84 34.38
N PRO A 49 3.45 11.36 35.56
CA PRO A 49 4.42 12.09 36.40
C PRO A 49 5.78 12.19 35.71
N LEU A 50 6.44 13.33 35.80
CA LEU A 50 7.78 13.55 35.23
C LEU A 50 8.81 12.58 35.77
N ARG A 51 8.59 12.06 36.99
CA ARG A 51 9.48 11.10 37.65
C ARG A 51 9.36 9.68 37.09
N ASP A 52 8.26 9.38 36.44
CA ASP A 52 8.01 8.03 35.88
C ASP A 52 8.67 7.90 34.51
N VAL A 53 9.99 7.86 34.50
CA VAL A 53 10.79 7.78 33.27
C VAL A 53 10.46 6.51 32.48
N GLU A 54 10.34 5.37 33.15
CA GLU A 54 10.03 4.10 32.51
C GLU A 54 8.63 4.07 31.90
N GLY A 55 7.63 4.57 32.62
CA GLY A 55 6.27 4.67 32.11
C GLY A 55 6.17 5.61 30.92
N ARG A 56 6.83 6.76 30.98
CA ARG A 56 6.86 7.73 29.88
C ARG A 56 7.56 7.14 28.65
N GLU A 57 8.66 6.42 28.84
CA GLU A 57 9.36 5.75 27.73
C GLU A 57 8.49 4.67 27.09
N ARG A 58 7.76 3.92 27.89
CA ARG A 58 6.83 2.91 27.38
C ARG A 58 5.73 3.54 26.52
N LEU A 59 5.18 4.68 26.94
CA LEU A 59 4.19 5.40 26.18
C LEU A 59 4.76 5.94 24.86
N ARG A 60 6.00 6.43 24.88
CA ARG A 60 6.70 6.86 23.66
C ARG A 60 6.84 5.72 22.65
N LEU A 61 7.24 4.55 23.12
CA LEU A 61 7.37 3.36 22.27
C LEU A 61 6.02 2.90 21.71
N MET A 62 4.96 2.98 22.51
CA MET A 62 3.60 2.68 22.04
C MET A 62 3.15 3.65 20.96
N LEU A 63 3.46 4.92 21.09
CA LEU A 63 3.14 5.92 20.07
C LEU A 63 3.91 5.66 18.78
N GLU A 64 5.19 5.33 18.87
CA GLU A 64 5.98 4.94 17.70
C GLU A 64 5.43 3.68 17.03
N ALA A 65 4.98 2.70 17.81
CA ALA A 65 4.37 1.49 17.27
C ALA A 65 3.09 1.81 16.48
N SER A 66 2.23 2.71 16.98
CA SER A 66 1.02 3.11 16.29
C SER A 66 1.32 3.83 14.98
N LYS A 67 2.33 4.70 14.97
CA LYS A 67 2.78 5.40 13.76
C LYS A 67 3.38 4.44 12.75
N SER A 68 4.15 3.45 13.21
CA SER A 68 4.74 2.42 12.34
C SER A 68 3.67 1.57 11.69
N PHE A 69 2.62 1.23 12.42
CA PHE A 69 1.48 0.49 11.88
C PHE A 69 0.81 1.27 10.74
N ARG A 70 0.51 2.54 10.97
CA ARG A 70 -0.09 3.41 9.95
C ARG A 70 0.83 3.56 8.74
N ALA A 71 2.12 3.77 8.98
CA ALA A 71 3.13 3.92 7.93
C ALA A 71 3.26 2.64 7.08
N TYR A 72 3.16 1.48 7.71
CA TYR A 72 3.19 0.20 6.99
C TYR A 72 2.03 0.07 6.00
N LEU A 73 0.82 0.41 6.45
CA LEU A 73 -0.36 0.38 5.56
C LEU A 73 -0.21 1.38 4.41
N LEU A 74 0.25 2.59 4.71
CA LEU A 74 0.46 3.63 3.70
C LEU A 74 1.51 3.21 2.67
N GLN A 75 2.62 2.65 3.12
CA GLN A 75 3.68 2.17 2.25
C GLN A 75 3.20 1.01 1.36
N THR A 76 2.42 0.09 1.94
CA THR A 76 1.85 -1.04 1.19
C THR A 76 0.89 -0.53 0.10
N MET A 77 0.08 0.47 0.40
CA MET A 77 -0.80 1.12 -0.58
C MET A 77 0.01 1.76 -1.70
N GLN A 78 1.04 2.52 -1.38
CA GLN A 78 1.90 3.20 -2.35
C GLN A 78 2.64 2.21 -3.25
N THR A 79 3.14 1.12 -2.68
CA THR A 79 3.81 0.05 -3.44
C THR A 79 2.84 -0.59 -4.44
N GLY A 80 1.60 -0.82 -4.01
CA GLY A 80 0.56 -1.35 -4.89
C GLY A 80 0.19 -0.41 -6.03
N GLN A 81 0.09 0.89 -5.74
CA GLN A 81 -0.16 1.91 -6.75
C GLN A 81 0.96 1.98 -7.79
N LEU A 82 2.20 1.92 -7.33
CA LEU A 82 3.36 1.92 -8.21
C LEU A 82 3.39 0.68 -9.10
N ALA A 83 3.10 -0.50 -8.55
CA ALA A 83 3.03 -1.74 -9.31
C ALA A 83 1.94 -1.65 -10.40
N ARG A 84 0.79 -1.07 -10.07
CA ARG A 84 -0.31 -0.87 -11.01
C ARG A 84 0.10 0.07 -12.15
N GLU A 85 0.73 1.19 -11.84
CA GLU A 85 1.20 2.16 -12.84
C GLU A 85 2.22 1.53 -13.77
N THR A 86 3.15 0.75 -13.23
CA THR A 86 4.15 0.05 -14.01
C THR A 86 3.50 -0.95 -14.99
N MET A 87 2.52 -1.72 -14.53
CA MET A 87 1.80 -2.65 -15.38
C MET A 87 1.02 -1.96 -16.49
N LEU A 88 0.37 -0.83 -16.19
CA LEU A 88 -0.36 -0.05 -17.18
C LEU A 88 0.57 0.54 -18.23
N THR A 89 1.74 1.00 -17.83
CA THR A 89 2.75 1.53 -18.74
C THR A 89 3.28 0.42 -19.66
N GLU A 90 3.61 -0.74 -19.13
CA GLU A 90 4.06 -1.89 -19.92
C GLU A 90 3.00 -2.33 -20.94
N THR A 91 1.74 -2.38 -20.52
CA THR A 91 0.63 -2.74 -21.41
C THR A 91 0.49 -1.74 -22.55
N ARG A 92 0.59 -0.43 -22.27
CA ARG A 92 0.54 0.61 -23.32
C ARG A 92 1.69 0.48 -24.30
N LEU A 93 2.90 0.23 -23.81
CA LEU A 93 4.07 0.08 -24.67
C LEU A 93 3.94 -1.15 -25.58
N GLN A 94 3.48 -2.29 -25.03
CA GLN A 94 3.25 -3.49 -25.81
C GLN A 94 2.19 -3.27 -26.89
N GLU A 95 1.10 -2.61 -26.54
CA GLU A 95 0.03 -2.32 -27.48
C GLU A 95 0.48 -1.35 -28.59
N GLN A 96 1.27 -0.34 -28.25
CA GLN A 96 1.84 0.58 -29.19
C GLN A 96 2.80 -0.11 -30.17
N GLN A 97 3.65 -1.00 -29.65
CA GLN A 97 4.56 -1.80 -30.47
C GLN A 97 3.78 -2.70 -31.43
N ARG A 98 2.73 -3.33 -30.95
CA ARG A 98 1.87 -4.19 -31.78
C ARG A 98 1.21 -3.40 -32.90
N ARG A 99 0.69 -2.21 -32.63
CA ARG A 99 0.11 -1.34 -33.64
C ARG A 99 1.13 -0.93 -34.67
N THR A 100 2.31 -0.53 -34.24
CA THR A 100 3.41 -0.13 -35.13
C THR A 100 3.80 -1.27 -36.05
N MET A 101 3.95 -2.48 -35.50
CA MET A 101 4.27 -3.65 -36.31
C MET A 101 3.15 -3.99 -37.31
N GLN A 102 1.90 -3.84 -36.91
CA GLN A 102 0.75 -4.07 -37.80
C GLN A 102 0.70 -3.05 -38.91
N GLU A 103 0.94 -1.76 -38.62
CA GLU A 103 1.00 -0.70 -39.60
C GLU A 103 2.15 -0.92 -40.61
N MET A 104 3.31 -1.33 -40.14
CA MET A 104 4.45 -1.69 -40.96
C MET A 104 4.14 -2.88 -41.88
N ARG A 105 3.40 -3.87 -41.38
CA ARG A 105 2.99 -5.04 -42.14
C ARG A 105 2.02 -4.64 -43.27
N VAL A 106 1.06 -3.76 -42.99
CA VAL A 106 0.10 -3.28 -43.95
C VAL A 106 0.81 -2.44 -45.02
N ALA A 107 1.73 -1.55 -44.62
CA ALA A 107 2.49 -0.73 -45.54
C ALA A 107 3.33 -1.56 -46.53
N ARG A 108 3.80 -2.73 -46.07
CA ARG A 108 4.61 -3.62 -46.92
C ARG A 108 3.80 -4.23 -48.09
N TRP A 109 2.48 -4.32 -47.95
CA TRP A 109 1.59 -4.91 -48.95
C TRP A 109 0.92 -3.91 -49.88
N GLN A 110 1.13 -2.62 -49.70
CA GLN A 110 0.68 -1.55 -50.61
C GLN A 110 1.79 -1.22 -51.65
#